data_b8f85b92500f1924bdca4a8fd8003945
#
_entry.id   b8f85b92500f1924bdca4a8fd8003945
#
_cell.length_a   1.000
_cell.length_b   1.000
_cell.length_c   1.000
_cell.angle_alpha   90.00
_cell.angle_beta   90.00
_cell.angle_gamma   90.00
#
_symmetry.space_group_name_H-M   'P 1'
#
loop_
_entity.id
_entity.type
_entity.pdbx_description
1 polymer ?
#
loop_
_entity_poly.entity_id
_entity_poly.type
_entity_poly.pdbx_seq_one_letter_code
_entity_poly.pdbx_strand_id
1 'polypeptide(L)'
;MAGPLTGIRVLDLGTRIAAPFCAGLLGEQGAEIIKIEQPGTGDFMREIGPFLPGEGDADGYSLFWAVEGRGRKSITLDLRTPEGQDLFRRLAATADVVVENFRPGTLERWHVAPADLEDSLVTVRISTFGQDGPYSTRSSPGRFEYGPS
;
A
#
# COMPACT_ATOMS: atom_id res chain seq x y z
N MET A 1 -17.30 -8.81 11.89
CA MET A 1 -18.42 -9.47 11.18
C MET A 1 -17.83 -10.28 10.03
N ALA A 2 -18.35 -11.46 9.78
CA ALA A 2 -17.96 -12.19 8.57
C ALA A 2 -18.51 -11.45 7.34
N GLY A 3 -17.65 -11.07 6.43
CA GLY A 3 -18.01 -10.42 5.16
C GLY A 3 -17.78 -11.34 3.97
N PRO A 4 -18.17 -10.92 2.76
CA PRO A 4 -18.03 -11.75 1.56
C PRO A 4 -16.57 -12.11 1.23
N LEU A 5 -15.58 -11.33 1.73
CA LEU A 5 -14.15 -11.60 1.53
C LEU A 5 -13.48 -12.21 2.77
N THR A 6 -14.26 -12.81 3.69
CA THR A 6 -13.70 -13.53 4.84
C THR A 6 -12.81 -14.67 4.38
N GLY A 7 -11.57 -14.72 4.87
CA GLY A 7 -10.56 -15.72 4.48
C GLY A 7 -9.62 -15.25 3.36
N ILE A 8 -9.92 -14.14 2.70
CA ILE A 8 -9.02 -13.52 1.72
C ILE A 8 -7.99 -12.66 2.44
N ARG A 9 -6.72 -12.82 2.09
CA ARG A 9 -5.60 -12.02 2.59
C ARG A 9 -5.07 -11.10 1.51
N VAL A 10 -4.98 -9.82 1.83
CA VAL A 10 -4.52 -8.74 0.95
C VAL A 10 -3.23 -8.14 1.50
N LEU A 11 -2.19 -8.07 0.69
CA LEU A 11 -0.97 -7.31 0.97
C LEU A 11 -1.10 -5.93 0.35
N ASP A 12 -1.09 -4.90 1.17
CA ASP A 12 -1.16 -3.51 0.74
C ASP A 12 0.25 -2.90 0.74
N LEU A 13 0.84 -2.80 -0.46
CA LEU A 13 2.11 -2.10 -0.72
C LEU A 13 1.89 -0.62 -1.03
N GLY A 14 0.64 -0.21 -1.17
CA GLY A 14 0.30 1.12 -1.61
C GLY A 14 0.83 2.23 -0.70
N THR A 15 0.96 3.40 -1.27
CA THR A 15 1.31 4.61 -0.53
C THR A 15 0.27 5.69 -0.80
N ARG A 16 0.12 6.62 0.12
CA ARG A 16 -0.84 7.74 0.00
C ARG A 16 -2.29 7.25 -0.02
N ILE A 17 -3.01 7.39 -1.14
CA ILE A 17 -4.48 7.24 -1.16
C ILE A 17 -4.93 6.04 -2.00
N ALA A 18 -4.61 5.97 -3.29
CA ALA A 18 -5.33 5.11 -4.23
C ALA A 18 -5.29 3.61 -3.88
N ALA A 19 -4.12 3.04 -3.69
CA ALA A 19 -4.00 1.63 -3.33
C ALA A 19 -4.38 1.36 -1.85
N PRO A 20 -3.98 2.18 -0.87
CA PRO A 20 -4.48 2.03 0.49
C PRO A 20 -6.00 2.10 0.60
N PHE A 21 -6.65 3.03 -0.10
CA PHE A 21 -8.11 3.11 -0.13
C PHE A 21 -8.74 1.85 -0.72
N CYS A 22 -8.21 1.35 -1.86
CA CYS A 22 -8.66 0.09 -2.46
C CYS A 22 -8.55 -1.08 -1.46
N ALA A 23 -7.40 -1.24 -0.81
CA ALA A 23 -7.20 -2.27 0.20
C ALA A 23 -8.15 -2.09 1.41
N GLY A 24 -8.43 -0.83 1.81
CA GLY A 24 -9.40 -0.50 2.84
C GLY A 24 -10.80 -1.00 2.53
N LEU A 25 -11.27 -0.78 1.29
CA LEU A 25 -12.59 -1.27 0.84
C LEU A 25 -12.67 -2.80 0.89
N LEU A 26 -11.59 -3.51 0.50
CA LEU A 26 -11.53 -4.97 0.61
C LEU A 26 -11.59 -5.41 2.09
N GLY A 27 -10.92 -4.69 2.98
CA GLY A 27 -10.96 -4.92 4.42
C GLY A 27 -12.36 -4.72 5.01
N GLU A 28 -13.10 -3.70 4.58
CA GLU A 28 -14.50 -3.47 4.98
C GLU A 28 -15.43 -4.61 4.55
N GLN A 29 -15.07 -5.33 3.50
CA GLN A 29 -15.77 -6.54 3.04
C GLN A 29 -15.30 -7.82 3.75
N GLY A 30 -14.40 -7.73 4.73
CA GLY A 30 -13.97 -8.85 5.57
C GLY A 30 -12.62 -9.47 5.21
N ALA A 31 -11.87 -8.92 4.24
CA ALA A 31 -10.52 -9.37 3.95
C ALA A 31 -9.54 -9.00 5.08
N GLU A 32 -8.55 -9.86 5.32
CA GLU A 32 -7.41 -9.54 6.17
C GLU A 32 -6.44 -8.64 5.41
N ILE A 33 -6.22 -7.42 5.88
CA ILE A 33 -5.28 -6.49 5.26
C ILE A 33 -3.98 -6.44 6.05
N ILE A 34 -2.87 -6.69 5.35
CA ILE A 34 -1.52 -6.50 5.87
C ILE A 34 -0.86 -5.36 5.09
N LYS A 35 -0.74 -4.22 5.73
CA LYS A 35 -0.04 -3.06 5.20
C LYS A 35 1.47 -3.27 5.34
N ILE A 36 2.20 -3.08 4.23
CA ILE A 36 3.66 -3.15 4.21
C ILE A 36 4.20 -1.74 4.06
N GLU A 37 4.95 -1.30 5.05
CA GLU A 37 5.47 0.06 5.14
C GLU A 37 7.00 0.06 5.08
N GLN A 38 7.58 1.18 4.64
CA GLN A 38 9.02 1.35 4.66
C GLN A 38 9.51 1.50 6.10
N PRO A 39 10.56 0.78 6.52
CA PRO A 39 11.16 0.96 7.83
C PRO A 39 11.60 2.41 8.08
N GLY A 40 11.34 2.92 9.27
CA GLY A 40 11.73 4.26 9.72
C GLY A 40 10.78 5.39 9.34
N THR A 41 10.21 5.36 8.12
CA THR A 41 9.31 6.43 7.65
C THR A 41 7.83 6.05 7.71
N GLY A 42 7.51 4.77 7.51
CA GLY A 42 6.10 4.34 7.42
C GLY A 42 5.40 4.82 6.15
N ASP A 43 4.06 4.88 6.20
CA ASP A 43 3.27 5.48 5.13
C ASP A 43 3.20 7.00 5.30
N PHE A 44 3.33 7.72 4.18
CA PHE A 44 3.26 9.18 4.13
C PHE A 44 1.98 9.76 4.77
N MET A 45 0.88 9.01 4.78
CA MET A 45 -0.38 9.45 5.41
C MET A 45 -0.26 9.60 6.93
N ARG A 46 0.76 9.03 7.55
CA ARG A 46 1.06 9.24 8.98
C ARG A 46 1.56 10.65 9.27
N GLU A 47 2.13 11.32 8.26
CA GLU A 47 2.73 12.65 8.36
C GLU A 47 1.77 13.77 7.93
N ILE A 48 0.55 13.44 7.47
CA ILE A 48 -0.42 14.43 7.01
C ILE A 48 -1.45 14.73 8.11
N GLY A 49 -1.60 16.03 8.43
CA GLY A 49 -2.65 16.53 9.34
C GLY A 49 -4.05 16.54 8.69
N PRO A 50 -5.10 16.81 9.49
CA PRO A 50 -4.99 17.28 10.87
C PRO A 50 -4.53 16.18 11.84
N PHE A 51 -3.89 16.63 12.93
CA PHE A 51 -3.37 15.74 13.96
C PHE A 51 -4.21 15.83 15.23
N LEU A 52 -4.48 14.71 15.86
CA LEU A 52 -4.97 14.72 17.23
C LEU A 52 -3.77 14.98 18.16
N PRO A 53 -3.87 15.95 19.08
CA PRO A 53 -2.91 16.08 20.16
C PRO A 53 -2.93 14.77 20.96
N GLY A 54 -1.83 14.06 20.97
CA GLY A 54 -1.79 12.72 21.54
C GLY A 54 -0.57 12.45 22.38
N GLU A 55 -0.68 11.42 23.17
CA GLU A 55 0.38 10.87 23.95
C GLU A 55 1.39 10.17 23.01
N GLY A 56 2.61 10.63 22.98
CA GLY A 56 3.74 9.84 22.50
C GLY A 56 4.59 10.40 21.37
N ASP A 57 4.02 11.04 20.35
CA ASP A 57 4.79 11.67 19.28
C ASP A 57 4.65 13.19 19.32
N ALA A 58 5.73 13.91 19.08
CA ALA A 58 5.78 15.37 19.16
C ALA A 58 4.77 16.05 18.20
N ASP A 59 4.35 15.34 17.15
CA ASP A 59 3.47 15.83 16.09
C ASP A 59 2.03 15.31 16.19
N GLY A 60 1.72 14.42 17.16
CA GLY A 60 0.39 13.84 17.34
C GLY A 60 0.05 12.72 16.34
N TYR A 61 -1.20 12.22 16.41
CA TYR A 61 -1.70 11.12 15.58
C TYR A 61 -2.47 11.65 14.38
N SER A 62 -2.04 11.30 13.17
CA SER A 62 -2.70 11.72 11.93
C SER A 62 -4.11 11.16 11.80
N LEU A 63 -5.10 12.04 11.60
CA LEU A 63 -6.48 11.64 11.35
C LEU A 63 -6.66 11.01 9.96
N PHE A 64 -5.84 11.38 8.97
CA PHE A 64 -5.81 10.66 7.69
C PHE A 64 -5.38 9.22 7.88
N TRP A 65 -4.32 9.01 8.67
CA TRP A 65 -3.89 7.65 8.97
C TRP A 65 -4.95 6.87 9.79
N ALA A 66 -5.64 7.53 10.69
CA ALA A 66 -6.74 6.90 11.45
C ALA A 66 -7.82 6.33 10.52
N VAL A 67 -8.12 7.04 9.43
CA VAL A 67 -9.11 6.60 8.44
C VAL A 67 -8.52 5.55 7.50
N GLU A 68 -7.37 5.82 6.88
CA GLU A 68 -6.79 4.93 5.88
C GLU A 68 -6.17 3.67 6.48
N GLY A 69 -5.63 3.76 7.69
CA GLY A 69 -5.02 2.63 8.41
C GLY A 69 -6.00 1.73 9.16
N ARG A 70 -7.30 2.09 9.19
CA ARG A 70 -8.31 1.38 10.00
C ARG A 70 -8.40 -0.11 9.63
N GLY A 71 -8.49 -0.95 10.67
CA GLY A 71 -8.73 -2.38 10.50
C GLY A 71 -7.59 -3.18 9.87
N ARG A 72 -6.40 -2.58 9.70
CA ARG A 72 -5.24 -3.23 9.09
C ARG A 72 -4.23 -3.69 10.12
N LYS A 73 -3.53 -4.77 9.81
CA LYS A 73 -2.24 -5.08 10.42
C LYS A 73 -1.17 -4.31 9.65
N SER A 74 -0.14 -3.86 10.34
CA SER A 74 1.01 -3.20 9.69
C SER A 74 2.31 -3.91 10.05
N ILE A 75 3.17 -4.04 9.06
CA ILE A 75 4.56 -4.50 9.21
C ILE A 75 5.49 -3.56 8.45
N THR A 76 6.74 -3.52 8.85
CA THR A 76 7.78 -2.80 8.10
C THR A 76 8.65 -3.77 7.33
N LEU A 77 8.90 -3.46 6.04
CA LEU A 77 9.73 -4.26 5.16
C LEU A 77 10.38 -3.38 4.10
N ASP A 78 11.71 -3.47 3.94
CA ASP A 78 12.40 -2.74 2.88
C ASP A 78 12.52 -3.58 1.61
N LEU A 79 11.61 -3.37 0.66
CA LEU A 79 11.59 -4.07 -0.63
C LEU A 79 12.75 -3.71 -1.56
N ARG A 80 13.60 -2.76 -1.19
CA ARG A 80 14.81 -2.41 -1.95
C ARG A 80 16.00 -3.32 -1.62
N THR A 81 15.88 -4.10 -0.53
CA THR A 81 16.92 -5.02 -0.08
C THR A 81 16.61 -6.46 -0.49
N PRO A 82 17.63 -7.29 -0.80
CA PRO A 82 17.42 -8.71 -1.11
C PRO A 82 16.68 -9.46 -0.01
N GLU A 83 16.99 -9.17 1.25
CA GLU A 83 16.37 -9.78 2.42
C GLU A 83 14.88 -9.42 2.52
N GLY A 84 14.56 -8.15 2.26
CA GLY A 84 13.18 -7.66 2.24
C GLY A 84 12.37 -8.26 1.09
N GLN A 85 12.97 -8.41 -0.08
CA GLN A 85 12.37 -9.05 -1.25
C GLN A 85 12.07 -10.53 -0.97
N ASP A 86 13.00 -11.24 -0.34
CA ASP A 86 12.81 -12.66 0.00
C ASP A 86 11.69 -12.84 1.03
N LEU A 87 11.70 -12.02 2.08
CA LEU A 87 10.62 -12.01 3.07
C LEU A 87 9.27 -11.68 2.44
N PHE A 88 9.23 -10.73 1.50
CA PHE A 88 8.01 -10.39 0.78
C PHE A 88 7.48 -11.54 -0.05
N ARG A 89 8.33 -12.24 -0.83
CA ARG A 89 7.89 -13.41 -1.62
C ARG A 89 7.31 -14.50 -0.72
N ARG A 90 7.93 -14.78 0.42
CA ARG A 90 7.41 -15.74 1.40
C ARG A 90 6.06 -15.31 1.98
N LEU A 91 5.86 -14.01 2.22
CA LEU A 91 4.58 -13.47 2.67
C LEU A 91 3.53 -13.56 1.55
N ALA A 92 3.90 -13.18 0.32
CA ALA A 92 3.05 -13.23 -0.85
C ALA A 92 2.51 -14.63 -1.15
N ALA A 93 3.33 -15.67 -0.93
CA ALA A 93 2.91 -17.07 -1.05
C ALA A 93 1.79 -17.47 -0.05
N THR A 94 1.46 -16.63 0.92
CA THR A 94 0.37 -16.85 1.89
C THR A 94 -0.82 -15.91 1.66
N ALA A 95 -0.78 -15.13 0.59
CA ALA A 95 -1.78 -14.11 0.29
C ALA A 95 -2.54 -14.43 -1.00
N ASP A 96 -3.71 -13.83 -1.15
CA ASP A 96 -4.56 -13.97 -2.33
C ASP A 96 -4.45 -12.74 -3.25
N VAL A 97 -4.17 -11.58 -2.67
CA VAL A 97 -4.14 -10.30 -3.41
C VAL A 97 -2.96 -9.45 -2.96
N VAL A 98 -2.31 -8.79 -3.93
CA VAL A 98 -1.38 -7.68 -3.71
C VAL A 98 -1.96 -6.42 -4.34
N VAL A 99 -1.95 -5.30 -3.61
CA VAL A 99 -2.39 -3.99 -4.11
C VAL A 99 -1.22 -3.01 -4.03
N GLU A 100 -0.94 -2.33 -5.14
CA GLU A 100 0.15 -1.35 -5.21
C GLU A 100 -0.20 -0.15 -6.10
N ASN A 101 0.48 0.96 -5.89
CA ASN A 101 0.36 2.15 -6.74
C ASN A 101 1.71 2.84 -7.00
N PHE A 102 2.76 2.07 -7.10
CA PHE A 102 4.07 2.57 -7.49
C PHE A 102 4.09 2.95 -8.98
N ARG A 103 5.12 3.66 -9.36
CA ARG A 103 5.36 3.91 -10.78
C ARG A 103 5.64 2.59 -11.52
N PRO A 104 5.13 2.43 -12.74
CA PRO A 104 5.47 1.26 -13.57
C PRO A 104 6.97 0.98 -13.60
N GLY A 105 7.33 -0.29 -13.51
CA GLY A 105 8.72 -0.74 -13.43
C GLY A 105 9.35 -0.70 -12.04
N THR A 106 8.64 -0.25 -11.00
CA THR A 106 9.21 -0.22 -9.64
C THR A 106 9.30 -1.61 -9.03
N LEU A 107 8.23 -2.40 -9.07
CA LEU A 107 8.22 -3.77 -8.56
C LEU A 107 9.18 -4.67 -9.35
N GLU A 108 9.29 -4.43 -10.66
CA GLU A 108 10.23 -5.12 -11.55
C GLU A 108 11.69 -4.89 -11.11
N ARG A 109 12.06 -3.64 -10.80
CA ARG A 109 13.41 -3.31 -10.27
C ARG A 109 13.68 -3.93 -8.90
N TRP A 110 12.65 -4.19 -8.13
CA TRP A 110 12.76 -4.82 -6.81
C TRP A 110 12.61 -6.34 -6.87
N HIS A 111 12.47 -6.93 -8.07
CA HIS A 111 12.30 -8.38 -8.24
C HIS A 111 11.15 -8.95 -7.41
N VAL A 112 10.05 -8.22 -7.32
CA VAL A 112 8.81 -8.60 -6.63
C VAL A 112 7.58 -8.24 -7.48
N ALA A 113 7.76 -8.17 -8.79
CA ALA A 113 6.70 -7.98 -9.77
C ALA A 113 5.80 -9.23 -9.88
N PRO A 114 4.62 -9.14 -10.50
CA PRO A 114 3.74 -10.30 -10.67
C PRO A 114 4.44 -11.52 -11.29
N ALA A 115 5.38 -11.32 -12.22
CA ALA A 115 6.16 -12.39 -12.84
C ALA A 115 7.14 -13.09 -11.88
N ASP A 116 7.43 -12.49 -10.74
CA ASP A 116 8.34 -13.03 -9.71
C ASP A 116 7.56 -13.72 -8.57
N LEU A 117 6.22 -13.74 -8.65
CA LEU A 117 5.31 -14.24 -7.62
C LEU A 117 4.48 -15.42 -8.13
N GLU A 118 3.70 -16.03 -7.26
CA GLU A 118 2.82 -17.16 -7.62
C GLU A 118 1.73 -16.75 -8.61
N ASP A 119 1.47 -17.59 -9.62
CA ASP A 119 0.47 -17.34 -10.67
C ASP A 119 -0.97 -17.19 -10.12
N SER A 120 -1.25 -17.75 -8.96
CA SER A 120 -2.54 -17.67 -8.29
C SER A 120 -2.79 -16.32 -7.61
N LEU A 121 -1.74 -15.51 -7.41
CA LEU A 121 -1.82 -14.23 -6.71
C LEU A 121 -2.41 -13.14 -7.61
N VAL A 122 -3.53 -12.56 -7.20
CA VAL A 122 -4.12 -11.42 -7.91
C VAL A 122 -3.32 -10.16 -7.60
N THR A 123 -2.78 -9.51 -8.63
CA THR A 123 -2.05 -8.25 -8.46
C THR A 123 -2.86 -7.08 -9.01
N VAL A 124 -3.21 -6.14 -8.13
CA VAL A 124 -3.91 -4.90 -8.45
C VAL A 124 -2.90 -3.76 -8.52
N ARG A 125 -2.65 -3.26 -9.71
CA ARG A 125 -1.66 -2.20 -9.98
C ARG A 125 -2.39 -0.91 -10.39
N ILE A 126 -2.39 0.07 -9.50
CA ILE A 126 -3.10 1.33 -9.68
C ILE A 126 -2.12 2.40 -10.15
N SER A 127 -2.28 2.86 -11.37
CA SER A 127 -1.49 3.96 -11.92
C SER A 127 -2.38 4.89 -12.74
N THR A 128 -1.92 6.12 -12.96
CA THR A 128 -2.72 7.14 -13.67
C THR A 128 -3.02 6.77 -15.12
N PHE A 129 -2.06 6.13 -15.79
CA PHE A 129 -2.13 5.87 -17.23
C PHE A 129 -1.99 4.39 -17.60
N GLY A 130 -2.14 3.48 -16.62
CA GLY A 130 -1.91 2.05 -16.82
C GLY A 130 -0.44 1.67 -16.74
N GLN A 131 -0.17 0.37 -16.85
CA GLN A 131 1.20 -0.18 -16.80
C GLN A 131 1.89 -0.10 -18.16
N ASP A 132 1.11 -0.04 -19.23
CA ASP A 132 1.55 -0.08 -20.63
C ASP A 132 1.12 1.18 -21.38
N GLY A 133 1.68 1.34 -22.58
CA GLY A 133 1.33 2.43 -23.49
C GLY A 133 2.22 3.67 -23.38
N PRO A 134 1.99 4.66 -24.26
CA PRO A 134 2.93 5.79 -24.42
C PRO A 134 2.98 6.76 -23.24
N TYR A 135 2.02 6.67 -22.34
CA TYR A 135 1.94 7.53 -21.14
C TYR A 135 2.26 6.80 -19.85
N SER A 136 2.51 5.49 -19.85
CA SER A 136 2.76 4.69 -18.64
C SER A 136 3.88 5.24 -17.75
N THR A 137 4.91 5.82 -18.36
CA THR A 137 6.05 6.41 -17.63
C THR A 137 5.83 7.84 -17.16
N ARG A 138 4.73 8.50 -17.57
CA ARG A 138 4.43 9.84 -17.10
C ARG A 138 4.04 9.80 -15.63
N SER A 139 4.63 10.69 -14.84
CA SER A 139 4.15 10.93 -13.49
C SER A 139 2.76 11.54 -13.54
N SER A 140 1.87 11.05 -12.68
CA SER A 140 0.64 11.76 -12.41
C SER A 140 0.98 13.21 -12.00
N PRO A 141 0.26 14.21 -12.51
CA PRO A 141 0.29 15.54 -11.94
C PRO A 141 -0.45 15.58 -10.58
N GLY A 142 -0.58 14.46 -9.88
CA GLY A 142 -1.15 14.34 -8.54
C GLY A 142 -0.36 15.11 -7.49
N ARG A 143 -0.15 16.39 -7.76
CA ARG A 143 -0.09 17.41 -6.75
C ARG A 143 -1.53 17.68 -6.31
N PHE A 144 -1.90 17.11 -5.18
CA PHE A 144 -2.82 17.84 -4.33
C PHE A 144 -2.04 19.06 -3.84
N GLU A 145 -1.91 20.06 -4.69
CA GLU A 145 -1.62 21.41 -4.24
C GLU A 145 -2.88 21.90 -3.53
N TYR A 146 -2.99 21.60 -2.25
CA TYR A 146 -3.67 22.49 -1.35
C TYR A 146 -2.70 23.66 -1.15
N GLY A 147 -2.57 24.50 -2.18
CA GLY A 147 -1.99 25.81 -2.02
C GLY A 147 -3.03 26.69 -1.33
N PRO A 148 -2.62 27.50 -0.33
CA PRO A 148 -3.46 28.59 0.09
C PRO A 148 -3.60 29.55 -1.10
N SER A 149 -4.86 29.89 -1.41
CA SER A 149 -5.23 31.00 -2.27
C SER A 149 -4.67 32.32 -1.71
#